data_b46df539d30f46d7025027013b437452
#
_entry.id   b46df539d30f46d7025027013b437452
#
_cell.length_a   1.000
_cell.length_b   1.000
_cell.length_c   1.000
_cell.angle_alpha   90.00
_cell.angle_beta   90.00
_cell.angle_gamma   90.00
#
_symmetry.space_group_name_H-M   'P 1'
#
loop_
_entity.id
_entity.type
_entity.pdbx_description
1 polymer ?
#
loop_
_entity_poly.entity_id
_entity_poly.type
_entity_poly.pdbx_seq_one_letter_code
_entity_poly.pdbx_strand_id
1 'polypeptide(L)'
;MNLDGRLICIFGGGGFVGRYVAQALLERGARLRIAERNIKNAMHIKPLGNLGQTQFVSADVTRKDSVTRAVRGCDAVVNLVGVLKGDFERVHVEGARNVAEAAAAAGCRALLHLSAIGADSDSPSRYGRSKGDGEKAVLQAFPDAIILRPSIIFGREDQFINRFAG
;
A
#
# COMPACT_ATOMS: atom_id res chain seq x y z
N MET A 1 7.66 12.32 14.15
CA MET A 1 7.12 11.06 14.76
C MET A 1 8.28 10.07 14.87
N ASN A 2 8.54 9.55 16.06
CA ASN A 2 9.52 8.46 16.22
C ASN A 2 8.91 7.16 15.70
N LEU A 3 9.57 6.48 14.76
CA LEU A 3 9.11 5.21 14.17
C LEU A 3 9.78 3.99 14.82
N ASP A 4 10.72 4.20 15.72
CA ASP A 4 11.47 3.11 16.35
C ASP A 4 10.55 2.09 17.03
N GLY A 5 10.71 0.83 16.67
CA GLY A 5 9.89 -0.28 17.14
C GLY A 5 8.43 -0.31 16.66
N ARG A 6 7.93 0.70 15.95
CA ARG A 6 6.55 0.73 15.44
C ARG A 6 6.34 -0.31 14.36
N LEU A 7 5.25 -1.05 14.45
CA LEU A 7 4.89 -2.05 13.44
C LEU A 7 4.00 -1.41 12.36
N ILE A 8 4.51 -1.37 11.13
CA ILE A 8 3.82 -0.79 9.97
C ILE A 8 3.48 -1.90 8.98
N CYS A 9 2.21 -2.05 8.64
CA CYS A 9 1.77 -2.96 7.59
C CYS A 9 1.84 -2.26 6.23
N ILE A 10 2.49 -2.88 5.23
CA ILE A 10 2.60 -2.34 3.88
C ILE A 10 1.95 -3.31 2.91
N PHE A 11 0.79 -2.95 2.36
CA PHE A 11 0.18 -3.65 1.24
C PHE A 11 0.86 -3.19 -0.07
N GLY A 12 1.30 -4.14 -0.89
CA GLY A 12 2.08 -3.85 -2.09
C GLY A 12 3.56 -3.53 -1.80
N GLY A 13 4.06 -3.92 -0.62
CA GLY A 13 5.42 -3.65 -0.20
C GLY A 13 6.49 -4.33 -1.06
N GLY A 14 6.17 -5.43 -1.74
CA GLY A 14 7.06 -6.12 -2.67
C GLY A 14 7.12 -5.48 -4.06
N GLY A 15 6.34 -4.44 -4.33
CA GLY A 15 6.38 -3.69 -5.59
C GLY A 15 7.54 -2.69 -5.68
N PHE A 16 7.64 -2.04 -6.84
CA PHE A 16 8.67 -1.02 -7.11
C PHE A 16 8.71 0.07 -6.03
N VAL A 17 7.60 0.79 -5.82
CA VAL A 17 7.51 1.85 -4.79
C VAL A 17 7.66 1.27 -3.39
N GLY A 18 7.08 0.08 -3.16
CA GLY A 18 7.10 -0.60 -1.87
C GLY A 18 8.49 -0.86 -1.34
N ARG A 19 9.43 -1.24 -2.21
CA ARG A 19 10.84 -1.45 -1.84
C ARG A 19 11.47 -0.20 -1.21
N TYR A 20 11.30 0.95 -1.85
CA TYR A 20 11.88 2.21 -1.36
C TYR A 20 11.20 2.70 -0.08
N VAL A 21 9.87 2.54 0.00
CA VAL A 21 9.12 2.84 1.23
C VAL A 21 9.57 1.94 2.38
N ALA A 22 9.71 0.63 2.12
CA ALA A 22 10.19 -0.32 3.11
C ALA A 22 11.59 0.04 3.61
N GLN A 23 12.53 0.32 2.70
CA GLN A 23 13.88 0.73 3.06
C GLN A 23 13.88 1.98 3.95
N ALA A 24 13.18 3.03 3.53
CA ALA A 24 13.12 4.28 4.27
C ALA A 24 12.52 4.14 5.68
N LEU A 25 11.56 3.24 5.87
CA LEU A 25 10.96 2.96 7.17
C LEU A 25 11.88 2.10 8.05
N LEU A 26 12.55 1.09 7.48
CA LEU A 26 13.50 0.24 8.20
C LEU A 26 14.70 1.05 8.71
N GLU A 27 15.24 1.97 7.91
CA GLU A 27 16.31 2.88 8.29
C GLU A 27 15.92 3.80 9.47
N ARG A 28 14.63 4.04 9.67
CA ARG A 28 14.07 4.82 10.79
C ARG A 28 13.66 3.98 12.00
N GLY A 29 14.08 2.71 12.03
CA GLY A 29 13.83 1.80 13.15
C GLY A 29 12.44 1.16 13.18
N ALA A 30 11.59 1.36 12.15
CA ALA A 30 10.30 0.71 12.09
C ALA A 30 10.42 -0.81 11.90
N ARG A 31 9.47 -1.54 12.45
CA ARG A 31 9.24 -2.95 12.11
C ARG A 31 8.20 -3.01 11.01
N LEU A 32 8.40 -3.89 10.04
CA LEU A 32 7.49 -4.00 8.90
C LEU A 32 6.77 -5.33 8.87
N ARG A 33 5.51 -5.27 8.45
CA ARG A 33 4.75 -6.42 7.97
C ARG A 33 4.40 -6.18 6.50
N ILE A 34 5.08 -6.91 5.62
CA ILE A 34 4.87 -6.83 4.17
C ILE A 34 3.72 -7.78 3.81
N ALA A 35 2.63 -7.19 3.34
CA ALA A 35 1.40 -7.88 2.96
C ALA A 35 1.31 -8.01 1.43
N GLU A 36 1.42 -9.24 0.93
CA GLU A 36 1.43 -9.54 -0.50
C GLU A 36 0.59 -10.77 -0.82
N ARG A 37 0.00 -10.84 -2.01
CA ARG A 37 -0.70 -12.03 -2.49
C ARG A 37 0.24 -13.23 -2.61
N ASN A 38 1.43 -12.99 -3.10
CA ASN A 38 2.50 -13.97 -3.18
C ASN A 38 3.75 -13.44 -2.45
N ILE A 39 4.01 -13.97 -1.27
CA ILE A 39 5.14 -13.58 -0.41
C ILE A 39 6.49 -13.68 -1.14
N LYS A 40 6.66 -14.64 -2.07
CA LYS A 40 7.92 -14.82 -2.80
C LYS A 40 8.32 -13.54 -3.56
N ASN A 41 7.35 -12.77 -4.03
CA ASN A 41 7.60 -11.52 -4.76
C ASN A 41 8.16 -10.40 -3.87
N ALA A 42 8.05 -10.54 -2.54
CA ALA A 42 8.52 -9.55 -1.57
C ALA A 42 9.81 -9.95 -0.84
N MET A 43 10.36 -11.13 -1.10
CA MET A 43 11.52 -11.64 -0.35
C MET A 43 12.78 -10.77 -0.50
N HIS A 44 12.89 -9.98 -1.55
CA HIS A 44 13.96 -9.02 -1.77
C HIS A 44 13.96 -7.85 -0.76
N ILE A 45 12.89 -7.68 0.02
CA ILE A 45 12.81 -6.70 1.11
C ILE A 45 13.56 -7.21 2.37
N LYS A 46 13.65 -8.53 2.55
CA LYS A 46 14.24 -9.13 3.75
C LYS A 46 15.66 -8.63 4.07
N PRO A 47 16.59 -8.54 3.11
CA PRO A 47 17.94 -8.04 3.38
C PRO A 47 18.06 -6.53 3.61
N LEU A 48 16.98 -5.76 3.46
CA LEU A 48 17.01 -4.30 3.68
C LEU A 48 16.94 -3.92 5.17
N GLY A 49 16.54 -4.84 6.03
CA GLY A 49 16.42 -4.60 7.48
C GLY A 49 17.25 -5.57 8.31
N ASN A 50 17.27 -5.33 9.61
CA ASN A 50 17.92 -6.19 10.57
C ASN A 50 17.11 -7.46 10.84
N LEU A 51 17.73 -8.42 11.52
CA LEU A 51 17.10 -9.68 11.91
C LEU A 51 15.82 -9.42 12.73
N GLY A 52 14.71 -10.03 12.30
CA GLY A 52 13.41 -9.87 12.98
C GLY A 52 12.68 -8.56 12.72
N GLN A 53 13.24 -7.63 11.97
CA GLN A 53 12.62 -6.33 11.68
C GLN A 53 11.49 -6.43 10.64
N THR A 54 11.52 -7.44 9.77
CA THR A 54 10.53 -7.62 8.70
C THR A 54 9.79 -8.94 8.82
N GLN A 55 8.47 -8.90 8.78
CA GLN A 55 7.54 -10.03 8.68
C GLN A 55 6.88 -10.05 7.30
N PHE A 56 6.54 -11.23 6.79
CA PHE A 56 5.81 -11.38 5.53
C PHE A 56 4.50 -12.10 5.79
N VAL A 57 3.40 -11.61 5.19
CA VAL A 57 2.08 -12.20 5.33
C VAL A 57 1.38 -12.27 3.97
N SER A 58 0.73 -13.41 3.70
CA SER A 58 -0.12 -13.52 2.52
C SER A 58 -1.42 -12.77 2.75
N ALA A 59 -1.69 -11.77 1.91
CA ALA A 59 -2.92 -10.99 1.96
C ALA A 59 -3.33 -10.50 0.56
N ASP A 60 -4.63 -10.53 0.31
CA ASP A 60 -5.27 -9.97 -0.87
C ASP A 60 -6.21 -8.86 -0.41
N VAL A 61 -6.01 -7.63 -0.89
CA VAL A 61 -6.83 -6.46 -0.51
C VAL A 61 -8.31 -6.65 -0.84
N THR A 62 -8.62 -7.49 -1.83
CA THR A 62 -10.01 -7.82 -2.22
C THR A 62 -10.69 -8.80 -1.27
N ARG A 63 -9.98 -9.32 -0.27
CA ARG A 63 -10.47 -10.30 0.70
C ARG A 63 -10.37 -9.75 2.12
N LYS A 64 -11.49 -9.24 2.64
CA LYS A 64 -11.58 -8.55 3.94
C LYS A 64 -10.89 -9.31 5.07
N ASP A 65 -11.12 -10.62 5.18
CA ASP A 65 -10.52 -11.44 6.24
C ASP A 65 -8.99 -11.47 6.19
N SER A 66 -8.40 -11.53 4.98
CA SER A 66 -6.95 -11.53 4.83
C SER A 66 -6.33 -10.18 5.19
N VAL A 67 -7.03 -9.10 4.85
CA VAL A 67 -6.64 -7.73 5.21
C VAL A 67 -6.70 -7.55 6.72
N THR A 68 -7.79 -7.93 7.37
CA THR A 68 -7.97 -7.84 8.82
C THR A 68 -6.86 -8.59 9.58
N ARG A 69 -6.51 -9.81 9.13
CA ARG A 69 -5.38 -10.55 9.72
C ARG A 69 -4.05 -9.84 9.54
N ALA A 70 -3.81 -9.26 8.36
CA ALA A 70 -2.57 -8.57 8.04
C ALA A 70 -2.35 -7.31 8.89
N VAL A 71 -3.42 -6.57 9.20
CA VAL A 71 -3.35 -5.30 9.94
C VAL A 71 -3.30 -5.48 11.46
N ARG A 72 -3.68 -6.66 11.98
CA ARG A 72 -3.79 -6.90 13.43
C ARG A 72 -2.50 -6.52 14.18
N GLY A 73 -2.64 -5.64 15.18
CA GLY A 73 -1.57 -5.18 16.05
C GLY A 73 -0.56 -4.23 15.38
N CYS A 74 -0.89 -3.67 14.21
CA CYS A 74 -0.06 -2.67 13.57
C CYS A 74 -0.34 -1.27 14.13
N ASP A 75 0.68 -0.43 14.22
CA ASP A 75 0.57 0.98 14.60
C ASP A 75 0.10 1.86 13.43
N ALA A 76 0.46 1.48 12.20
CA ALA A 76 0.10 2.21 10.98
C ALA A 76 0.00 1.26 9.77
N VAL A 77 -0.65 1.77 8.72
CA VAL A 77 -0.81 1.04 7.45
C VAL A 77 -0.38 1.92 6.28
N VAL A 78 0.30 1.33 5.32
CA VAL A 78 0.62 1.93 4.02
C VAL A 78 -0.01 1.07 2.93
N ASN A 79 -0.90 1.64 2.15
CA ASN A 79 -1.53 0.96 1.00
C ASN A 79 -0.94 1.49 -0.31
N LEU A 80 -0.11 0.67 -0.95
CA LEU A 80 0.53 0.95 -2.23
C LEU A 80 -0.07 0.12 -3.38
N VAL A 81 -1.14 -0.65 -3.08
CA VAL A 81 -1.74 -1.55 -4.08
C VAL A 81 -2.48 -0.74 -5.14
N GLY A 82 -2.15 -1.04 -6.39
CA GLY A 82 -2.83 -0.53 -7.56
C GLY A 82 -2.55 -1.41 -8.76
N VAL A 83 -3.43 -1.37 -9.75
CA VAL A 83 -3.31 -2.09 -11.02
C VAL A 83 -3.54 -1.14 -12.18
N LEU A 84 -2.84 -1.37 -13.30
CA LEU A 84 -3.04 -0.60 -14.54
C LEU A 84 -3.95 -1.32 -15.53
N LYS A 85 -4.36 -2.56 -15.22
CA LYS A 85 -5.25 -3.41 -16.03
C LYS A 85 -6.08 -4.31 -15.11
N GLY A 86 -7.25 -4.74 -15.58
CA GLY A 86 -8.11 -5.67 -14.87
C GLY A 86 -9.26 -4.98 -14.14
N ASP A 87 -9.64 -5.52 -13.01
CA ASP A 87 -10.80 -5.08 -12.24
C ASP A 87 -10.40 -3.92 -11.30
N PHE A 88 -10.56 -2.71 -11.81
CA PHE A 88 -10.24 -1.48 -11.07
C PHE A 88 -11.16 -1.30 -9.86
N GLU A 89 -12.46 -1.58 -10.01
CA GLU A 89 -13.42 -1.42 -8.93
C GLU A 89 -13.04 -2.27 -7.73
N ARG A 90 -12.80 -3.54 -7.98
CA ARG A 90 -12.46 -4.50 -6.94
C ARG A 90 -11.14 -4.19 -6.23
N VAL A 91 -10.13 -3.66 -6.96
CA VAL A 91 -8.81 -3.40 -6.37
C VAL A 91 -8.71 -1.99 -5.80
N HIS A 92 -9.11 -0.96 -6.59
CA HIS A 92 -8.89 0.43 -6.21
C HIS A 92 -9.96 0.97 -5.26
N VAL A 93 -11.20 0.45 -5.33
CA VAL A 93 -12.30 0.91 -4.48
C VAL A 93 -12.54 -0.05 -3.33
N GLU A 94 -12.98 -1.30 -3.61
CA GLU A 94 -13.28 -2.28 -2.56
C GLU A 94 -12.02 -2.64 -1.76
N GLY A 95 -10.90 -2.89 -2.45
CA GLY A 95 -9.63 -3.23 -1.82
C GLY A 95 -9.10 -2.11 -0.94
N ALA A 96 -9.18 -0.86 -1.39
CA ALA A 96 -8.78 0.30 -0.60
C ALA A 96 -9.70 0.51 0.62
N ARG A 97 -11.02 0.33 0.44
CA ARG A 97 -11.99 0.34 1.54
C ARG A 97 -11.68 -0.72 2.58
N ASN A 98 -11.43 -1.96 2.18
CA ASN A 98 -11.10 -3.04 3.09
C ASN A 98 -9.87 -2.74 3.94
N VAL A 99 -8.84 -2.14 3.32
CA VAL A 99 -7.62 -1.74 4.03
C VAL A 99 -7.92 -0.63 5.04
N ALA A 100 -8.70 0.38 4.66
CA ALA A 100 -9.03 1.50 5.53
C ALA A 100 -9.92 1.08 6.71
N GLU A 101 -10.96 0.28 6.45
CA GLU A 101 -11.83 -0.28 7.49
C GLU A 101 -11.04 -1.14 8.49
N ALA A 102 -10.14 -1.99 7.99
CA ALA A 102 -9.31 -2.84 8.84
C ALA A 102 -8.32 -2.01 9.68
N ALA A 103 -7.73 -0.95 9.11
CA ALA A 103 -6.85 -0.05 9.82
C ALA A 103 -7.59 0.69 10.95
N ALA A 104 -8.80 1.20 10.67
CA ALA A 104 -9.65 1.86 11.66
C ALA A 104 -10.05 0.88 12.78
N ALA A 105 -10.54 -0.31 12.43
CA ALA A 105 -10.95 -1.32 13.40
C ALA A 105 -9.79 -1.86 14.26
N ALA A 106 -8.57 -1.87 13.74
CA ALA A 106 -7.36 -2.25 14.47
C ALA A 106 -6.80 -1.13 15.35
N GLY A 107 -7.37 0.08 15.32
CA GLY A 107 -6.89 1.24 16.07
C GLY A 107 -5.56 1.79 15.56
N CYS A 108 -5.26 1.61 14.28
CA CYS A 108 -4.06 2.19 13.68
C CYS A 108 -4.08 3.71 13.79
N ARG A 109 -2.93 4.31 14.11
CA ARG A 109 -2.81 5.77 14.30
C ARG A 109 -2.68 6.53 13.00
N ALA A 110 -2.31 5.86 11.92
CA ALA A 110 -2.13 6.47 10.60
C ALA A 110 -2.41 5.46 9.49
N LEU A 111 -2.99 5.97 8.41
CA LEU A 111 -3.14 5.28 7.14
C LEU A 111 -2.62 6.18 6.02
N LEU A 112 -1.69 5.68 5.22
CA LEU A 112 -1.26 6.30 3.98
C LEU A 112 -1.79 5.48 2.80
N HIS A 113 -2.47 6.16 1.87
CA HIS A 113 -2.98 5.55 0.63
C HIS A 113 -2.34 6.19 -0.60
N LEU A 114 -1.72 5.37 -1.45
CA LEU A 114 -1.13 5.82 -2.71
C LEU A 114 -2.20 5.84 -3.80
N SER A 115 -2.61 7.03 -4.17
CA SER A 115 -3.50 7.30 -5.29
C SER A 115 -2.71 7.63 -6.56
N ALA A 116 -3.21 8.50 -7.40
CA ALA A 116 -2.54 8.97 -8.61
C ALA A 116 -2.97 10.40 -8.94
N ILE A 117 -2.09 11.14 -9.63
CA ILE A 117 -2.48 12.41 -10.24
C ILE A 117 -3.67 12.20 -11.18
N GLY A 118 -4.65 13.12 -11.17
CA GLY A 118 -5.87 12.98 -11.97
C GLY A 118 -6.89 11.98 -11.41
N ALA A 119 -6.73 11.52 -10.16
CA ALA A 119 -7.77 10.78 -9.45
C ALA A 119 -8.99 11.67 -9.23
N ASP A 120 -10.09 11.31 -9.87
CA ASP A 120 -11.34 12.06 -9.82
C ASP A 120 -12.49 11.11 -10.20
N SER A 121 -13.54 11.09 -9.37
CA SER A 121 -14.73 10.25 -9.60
C SER A 121 -15.50 10.63 -10.88
N ASP A 122 -15.33 11.87 -11.36
CA ASP A 122 -15.96 12.36 -12.59
C ASP A 122 -15.01 12.25 -13.82
N SER A 123 -13.82 11.69 -13.64
CA SER A 123 -12.85 11.53 -14.74
C SER A 123 -13.43 10.73 -15.90
N PRO A 124 -13.17 11.11 -17.16
CA PRO A 124 -13.52 10.29 -18.34
C PRO A 124 -12.73 8.96 -18.37
N SER A 125 -11.58 8.89 -17.70
CA SER A 125 -10.76 7.69 -17.57
C SER A 125 -11.31 6.74 -16.52
N ARG A 126 -11.53 5.47 -16.87
CA ARG A 126 -11.91 4.43 -15.90
C ARG A 126 -10.90 4.30 -14.76
N TYR A 127 -9.61 4.42 -15.07
CA TYR A 127 -8.54 4.42 -14.06
C TYR A 127 -8.68 5.62 -13.12
N GLY A 128 -8.80 6.85 -13.67
CA GLY A 128 -8.97 8.07 -12.88
C GLY A 128 -10.18 8.01 -11.96
N ARG A 129 -11.35 7.57 -12.48
CA ARG A 129 -12.56 7.37 -11.68
C ARG A 129 -12.33 6.39 -10.53
N SER A 130 -11.80 5.21 -10.82
CA SER A 130 -11.58 4.19 -9.79
C SER A 130 -10.61 4.64 -8.70
N LYS A 131 -9.61 5.46 -9.04
CA LYS A 131 -8.71 6.05 -8.04
C LYS A 131 -9.45 7.10 -7.19
N GLY A 132 -10.26 7.97 -7.81
CA GLY A 132 -11.08 8.95 -7.10
C GLY A 132 -12.11 8.31 -6.16
N ASP A 133 -12.82 7.28 -6.64
CA ASP A 133 -13.76 6.53 -5.82
C ASP A 133 -13.07 5.76 -4.68
N GLY A 134 -11.88 5.23 -4.94
CA GLY A 134 -11.03 4.61 -3.92
C GLY A 134 -10.62 5.59 -2.82
N GLU A 135 -10.24 6.81 -3.16
CA GLU A 135 -9.94 7.85 -2.17
C GLU A 135 -11.14 8.18 -1.29
N LYS A 136 -12.33 8.35 -1.90
CA LYS A 136 -13.59 8.57 -1.16
C LYS A 136 -13.86 7.43 -0.19
N ALA A 137 -13.72 6.19 -0.64
CA ALA A 137 -13.91 5.01 0.19
C ALA A 137 -12.93 4.94 1.36
N VAL A 138 -11.66 5.30 1.12
CA VAL A 138 -10.63 5.37 2.17
C VAL A 138 -10.97 6.44 3.20
N LEU A 139 -11.30 7.67 2.77
CA LEU A 139 -11.59 8.78 3.67
C LEU A 139 -12.90 8.57 4.46
N GLN A 140 -13.87 7.86 3.90
CA GLN A 140 -15.08 7.47 4.63
C GLN A 140 -14.78 6.50 5.78
N ALA A 141 -13.86 5.56 5.58
CA ALA A 141 -13.51 4.55 6.58
C ALA A 141 -12.43 5.03 7.57
N PHE A 142 -11.52 5.89 7.13
CA PHE A 142 -10.42 6.44 7.90
C PHE A 142 -10.27 7.95 7.57
N PRO A 143 -11.02 8.85 8.21
CA PRO A 143 -11.08 10.28 7.84
C PRO A 143 -9.73 11.00 7.84
N ASP A 144 -8.80 10.62 8.72
CA ASP A 144 -7.46 11.21 8.83
C ASP A 144 -6.42 10.51 7.93
N ALA A 145 -6.86 9.75 6.92
CA ALA A 145 -5.94 9.10 5.99
C ALA A 145 -5.15 10.12 5.17
N ILE A 146 -3.86 9.84 4.98
CA ILE A 146 -3.00 10.62 4.11
C ILE A 146 -3.12 10.06 2.69
N ILE A 147 -3.64 10.84 1.77
CA ILE A 147 -3.74 10.49 0.35
C ILE A 147 -2.57 11.11 -0.40
N LEU A 148 -1.75 10.28 -1.05
CA LEU A 148 -0.68 10.74 -1.94
C LEU A 148 -1.09 10.54 -3.39
N ARG A 149 -1.02 11.61 -4.19
CA ARG A 149 -1.32 11.61 -5.63
C ARG A 149 -0.04 11.85 -6.45
N PRO A 150 0.83 10.87 -6.60
CA PRO A 150 2.02 11.03 -7.41
C PRO A 150 1.66 11.15 -8.90
N SER A 151 2.56 11.78 -9.65
CA SER A 151 2.64 11.65 -11.10
C SER A 151 3.31 10.31 -11.46
N ILE A 152 3.92 10.21 -12.64
CA ILE A 152 4.69 9.02 -13.03
C ILE A 152 5.89 8.89 -12.09
N ILE A 153 5.95 7.77 -11.38
CA ILE A 153 7.08 7.41 -10.54
C ILE A 153 8.05 6.58 -11.37
N PHE A 154 9.30 7.01 -11.46
CA PHE A 154 10.35 6.34 -12.21
C PHE A 154 11.55 6.04 -11.33
N GLY A 155 12.35 5.05 -11.71
CA GLY A 155 13.54 4.61 -10.99
C GLY A 155 14.15 3.36 -11.63
N ARG A 156 15.18 2.82 -11.00
CA ARG A 156 15.96 1.69 -11.54
C ARG A 156 15.12 0.45 -11.85
N GLU A 157 14.13 0.16 -11.00
CA GLU A 157 13.26 -1.02 -11.09
C GLU A 157 11.87 -0.71 -11.64
N ASP A 158 11.62 0.51 -12.17
CA ASP A 158 10.35 0.83 -12.78
C ASP A 158 10.13 0.02 -14.07
N GLN A 159 8.88 -0.31 -14.35
CA GLN A 159 8.51 -1.06 -15.54
C GLN A 159 7.98 -0.16 -16.67
N PHE A 160 7.87 1.15 -16.43
CA PHE A 160 7.31 2.08 -17.41
C PHE A 160 8.40 2.65 -18.31
N ILE A 161 9.37 3.38 -17.75
CA ILE A 161 10.46 3.98 -18.52
C ILE A 161 11.43 2.91 -19.06
N ASN A 162 11.77 1.92 -18.23
CA ASN A 162 12.67 0.83 -18.64
C ASN A 162 12.11 -0.01 -19.80
N ARG A 163 10.80 0.05 -20.05
CA ARG A 163 10.16 -0.60 -21.20
C ARG A 163 10.46 0.10 -22.55
N PHE A 164 10.85 1.38 -22.51
CA PHE A 164 11.19 2.18 -23.68
C PHE A 164 12.70 2.35 -23.86
N ALA A 165 13.49 1.94 -22.85
CA ALA A 165 14.96 2.07 -22.83
C ALA A 165 15.69 0.79 -23.24
N GLY A 166 14.95 -0.32 -23.53
CA GLY A 166 15.48 -1.63 -23.94
C GLY A 166 15.29 -1.95 -25.42
#